data_d5fdf0ed312628ecfcb605ea2845aabe
#
_entry.id   d5fdf0ed312628ecfcb605ea2845aabe
#
_cell.length_a   1.000
_cell.length_b   1.000
_cell.length_c   1.000
_cell.angle_alpha   90.00
_cell.angle_beta   90.00
_cell.angle_gamma   90.00
#
_symmetry.space_group_name_H-M   'P 1'
#
loop_
_entity.id
_entity.type
_entity.pdbx_description
1 polymer ?
#
loop_
_entity_poly.entity_id
_entity_poly.type
_entity_poly.pdbx_seq_one_letter_code
_entity_poly.pdbx_strand_id
1 'polypeptide(L)'
;MKKILIALLLLIAMSINVFMLSGCDLIAGLGGNEDGDDEWNNEEVEGKINITFYHTMGANLRTVLNDYLAKFEALYPNIHVIHEQVGSYDDVRTQIATELTVGGGPNLAYCYPDHVALYNVAKAVKTLDELIEGGASVTKAGIMADGTIATLGLTAEEKADFIEGYYNEGKQFGDGKMYTMPFSKSTEVLYYNKTFFDQHGLTVPTTWDEMETLCAKILTIDADCIPLGYDSESNWFITMCEQLNIPYTSAENGGQFLFDNDEAKAFVKEFKEWYDKGYVTTQELYGAYTSGLFTADASTTNSYMSIGSSAGATHQRPKADSNGNYPFEVGIAPIPQADASNPKVISQGPSICIFEDSEEEMEASWLLVKYLTTSAAFQADFSIASGYVPVIKSVEQDEIYVESAAAANGGDGIAALSTKVCLEQANAYYTSPAFNGSSAARDQVGALLQACFKIDKNADVDAEMDKLFAAAIVECKYLAGQK
;
A
#
# COMPACT_ATOMS: atom_id res chain seq x y z
N MET A 1 -42.64 -26.14 10.23
CA MET A 1 -41.74 -25.79 9.15
C MET A 1 -40.79 -24.62 9.47
N LYS A 2 -41.24 -23.46 10.01
CA LYS A 2 -40.33 -22.33 10.37
C LYS A 2 -39.28 -22.68 11.43
N LYS A 3 -39.57 -23.53 12.42
CA LYS A 3 -38.60 -23.92 13.48
C LYS A 3 -37.50 -24.88 12.97
N ILE A 4 -37.76 -25.66 11.94
CA ILE A 4 -36.79 -26.57 11.32
C ILE A 4 -35.83 -25.79 10.40
N LEU A 5 -36.30 -24.73 9.75
CA LEU A 5 -35.48 -23.86 8.91
C LEU A 5 -34.49 -23.05 9.74
N ILE A 6 -34.86 -22.58 10.93
CA ILE A 6 -33.98 -21.85 11.85
C ILE A 6 -32.93 -22.78 12.46
N ALA A 7 -33.27 -24.03 12.76
CA ALA A 7 -32.31 -25.01 13.25
C ALA A 7 -31.29 -25.43 12.17
N LEU A 8 -31.69 -25.47 10.89
CA LEU A 8 -30.81 -25.75 9.77
C LEU A 8 -29.83 -24.57 9.47
N LEU A 9 -30.29 -23.32 9.61
CA LEU A 9 -29.46 -22.12 9.47
C LEU A 9 -28.45 -21.99 10.60
N LEU A 10 -28.80 -22.36 11.84
CA LEU A 10 -27.88 -22.40 12.98
C LEU A 10 -26.86 -23.53 12.88
N LEU A 11 -27.19 -24.67 12.27
CA LEU A 11 -26.25 -25.76 12.00
C LEU A 11 -25.28 -25.45 10.87
N ILE A 12 -25.69 -24.66 9.87
CA ILE A 12 -24.78 -24.17 8.78
C ILE A 12 -23.85 -23.10 9.34
N ALA A 13 -24.31 -22.20 10.22
CA ALA A 13 -23.47 -21.22 10.88
C ALA A 13 -22.44 -21.85 11.84
N MET A 14 -22.76 -22.97 12.51
CA MET A 14 -21.80 -23.71 13.33
C MET A 14 -20.80 -24.54 12.51
N SER A 15 -21.16 -25.03 11.33
CA SER A 15 -20.23 -25.76 10.47
C SER A 15 -19.21 -24.88 9.76
N ILE A 16 -19.53 -23.61 9.54
CA ILE A 16 -18.56 -22.63 8.97
C ILE A 16 -17.51 -22.24 10.02
N ASN A 17 -17.87 -22.16 11.32
CA ASN A 17 -16.91 -21.86 12.37
C ASN A 17 -15.96 -23.00 12.76
N VAL A 18 -16.23 -24.25 12.37
CA VAL A 18 -15.33 -25.40 12.61
C VAL A 18 -14.29 -25.58 11.49
N PHE A 19 -14.53 -25.02 10.29
CA PHE A 19 -13.56 -25.05 9.18
C PHE A 19 -12.56 -23.88 9.19
N MET A 20 -12.81 -22.82 9.98
CA MET A 20 -11.87 -21.70 10.13
C MET A 20 -10.76 -21.95 11.17
N LEU A 21 -10.88 -22.99 12.00
CA LEU A 21 -9.88 -23.34 13.03
C LEU A 21 -8.85 -24.39 12.58
N SER A 22 -8.96 -24.95 11.37
CA SER A 22 -8.00 -25.91 10.84
C SER A 22 -7.23 -25.44 9.60
N GLY A 23 -7.42 -24.17 9.19
CA GLY A 23 -6.72 -23.55 8.06
C GLY A 23 -5.48 -22.75 8.44
N CYS A 24 -5.27 -22.43 9.72
CA CYS A 24 -4.14 -21.61 10.14
C CYS A 24 -2.78 -22.34 10.21
N ASP A 25 -2.78 -23.67 10.20
CA ASP A 25 -1.52 -24.43 10.31
C ASP A 25 -0.90 -24.82 8.95
N LEU A 26 -1.53 -24.51 7.81
CA LEU A 26 -0.99 -24.90 6.51
C LEU A 26 -0.32 -23.76 5.73
N ILE A 27 -0.42 -22.51 6.20
CA ILE A 27 0.24 -21.33 5.61
C ILE A 27 1.53 -20.96 6.35
N ALA A 28 1.75 -21.50 7.55
CA ALA A 28 2.97 -21.31 8.35
C ALA A 28 4.24 -21.98 7.80
N GLY A 29 4.17 -22.61 6.63
CA GLY A 29 5.28 -23.41 6.06
C GLY A 29 6.06 -22.75 4.92
N LEU A 30 5.73 -21.54 4.47
CA LEU A 30 6.39 -20.87 3.34
C LEU A 30 6.90 -19.44 3.64
N GLY A 31 6.66 -18.92 4.85
CA GLY A 31 7.33 -17.73 5.35
C GLY A 31 8.41 -18.19 6.32
N GLY A 32 9.69 -17.88 6.07
CA GLY A 32 10.74 -18.15 7.02
C GLY A 32 10.38 -17.59 8.39
N ASN A 33 10.53 -18.40 9.43
CA ASN A 33 10.51 -17.93 10.81
C ASN A 33 11.62 -16.88 10.97
N GLU A 34 11.25 -15.62 10.92
CA GLU A 34 12.01 -14.55 11.55
C GLU A 34 11.18 -14.06 12.75
N ASP A 35 11.01 -14.96 13.73
CA ASP A 35 10.74 -14.56 15.12
C ASP A 35 12.03 -13.94 15.67
N GLY A 36 12.37 -12.76 15.16
CA GLY A 36 13.18 -11.82 15.92
C GLY A 36 12.27 -11.36 17.06
N ASP A 37 12.63 -11.69 18.29
CA ASP A 37 11.95 -11.18 19.48
C ASP A 37 11.82 -9.66 19.34
N ASP A 38 10.56 -9.19 19.18
CA ASP A 38 10.26 -7.76 19.22
C ASP A 38 10.42 -7.34 20.68
N GLU A 39 11.61 -6.83 21.03
CA GLU A 39 11.95 -6.46 22.41
C GLU A 39 11.15 -5.24 22.93
N TRP A 40 10.25 -4.68 22.08
CA TRP A 40 9.46 -3.53 22.49
C TRP A 40 8.36 -3.93 23.49
N ASN A 41 8.20 -3.13 24.55
CA ASN A 41 7.13 -3.33 25.51
C ASN A 41 5.78 -2.86 24.93
N ASN A 42 4.94 -3.78 24.50
CA ASN A 42 3.58 -3.52 23.99
C ASN A 42 2.49 -3.70 25.08
N GLU A 43 2.83 -3.59 26.35
CA GLU A 43 1.87 -3.59 27.46
C GLU A 43 1.69 -2.16 28.00
N GLU A 44 0.49 -1.85 28.49
CA GLU A 44 0.22 -0.55 29.13
C GLU A 44 1.18 -0.30 30.32
N VAL A 45 1.67 0.93 30.42
CA VAL A 45 2.52 1.38 31.52
C VAL A 45 1.71 2.28 32.45
N GLU A 46 1.56 1.83 33.71
CA GLU A 46 0.82 2.59 34.74
C GLU A 46 1.41 3.99 34.95
N GLY A 47 0.55 5.01 34.93
CA GLY A 47 0.93 6.41 35.15
C GLY A 47 1.39 7.14 33.90
N LYS A 48 1.55 6.46 32.77
CA LYS A 48 1.80 7.07 31.47
C LYS A 48 0.51 7.26 30.67
N ILE A 49 0.58 8.08 29.63
CA ILE A 49 -0.41 8.19 28.57
C ILE A 49 -0.04 7.08 27.58
N ASN A 50 -0.84 6.02 27.55
CA ASN A 50 -0.63 4.92 26.62
C ASN A 50 -1.37 5.23 25.31
N ILE A 51 -0.67 5.15 24.17
CA ILE A 51 -1.25 5.32 22.84
C ILE A 51 -0.97 4.08 21.99
N THR A 52 -1.98 3.61 21.28
CA THR A 52 -1.91 2.41 20.43
C THR A 52 -1.80 2.78 18.95
N PHE A 53 -0.80 2.23 18.27
CA PHE A 53 -0.51 2.46 16.86
C PHE A 53 -0.67 1.18 16.04
N TYR A 54 -1.69 1.12 15.16
CA TYR A 54 -1.89 0.01 14.22
C TYR A 54 -1.16 0.25 12.91
N HIS A 55 -0.39 -0.75 12.46
CA HIS A 55 0.42 -0.67 11.25
C HIS A 55 0.62 -2.04 10.57
N THR A 56 1.26 -2.05 9.40
CA THR A 56 1.54 -3.26 8.60
C THR A 56 3.04 -3.61 8.53
N MET A 57 3.87 -3.00 9.39
CA MET A 57 5.33 -3.11 9.31
C MET A 57 5.82 -4.54 9.62
N GLY A 58 6.64 -5.10 8.72
CA GLY A 58 7.38 -6.34 8.98
C GLY A 58 8.50 -6.16 10.01
N ALA A 59 9.17 -7.25 10.40
CA ALA A 59 10.14 -7.26 11.51
C ALA A 59 11.28 -6.25 11.36
N ASN A 60 11.87 -6.13 10.15
CA ASN A 60 12.94 -5.17 9.88
C ASN A 60 12.50 -3.71 10.10
N LEU A 61 11.28 -3.35 9.71
CA LEU A 61 10.75 -2.00 9.89
C LEU A 61 10.34 -1.74 11.34
N ARG A 62 9.85 -2.76 12.06
CA ARG A 62 9.58 -2.65 13.50
C ARG A 62 10.87 -2.40 14.29
N THR A 63 11.99 -3.02 13.91
CA THR A 63 13.28 -2.73 14.52
C THR A 63 13.65 -1.25 14.38
N VAL A 64 13.50 -0.67 13.18
CA VAL A 64 13.71 0.77 12.98
C VAL A 64 12.73 1.59 13.82
N LEU A 65 11.45 1.23 13.83
CA LEU A 65 10.44 1.92 14.62
C LEU A 65 10.80 1.92 16.11
N ASN A 66 11.15 0.76 16.69
CA ASN A 66 11.47 0.59 18.10
C ASN A 66 12.64 1.49 18.55
N ASP A 67 13.68 1.61 17.71
CA ASP A 67 14.81 2.50 17.98
C ASP A 67 14.38 3.97 18.11
N TYR A 68 13.43 4.39 17.28
CA TYR A 68 12.92 5.76 17.31
C TYR A 68 11.84 5.97 18.38
N LEU A 69 11.05 4.94 18.71
CA LEU A 69 10.12 4.99 19.85
C LEU A 69 10.89 5.13 21.17
N ALA A 70 12.00 4.43 21.34
CA ALA A 70 12.84 4.58 22.53
C ALA A 70 13.39 6.02 22.68
N LYS A 71 13.81 6.64 21.58
CA LYS A 71 14.25 8.05 21.56
C LYS A 71 13.08 9.00 21.84
N PHE A 72 11.90 8.72 21.26
CA PHE A 72 10.68 9.49 21.48
C PHE A 72 10.23 9.45 22.95
N GLU A 73 10.14 8.27 23.58
CA GLU A 73 9.77 8.14 24.99
C GLU A 73 10.80 8.73 25.94
N ALA A 74 12.09 8.72 25.56
CA ALA A 74 13.12 9.44 26.32
C ALA A 74 12.91 10.96 26.26
N LEU A 75 12.39 11.50 25.15
CA LEU A 75 12.07 12.91 24.98
C LEU A 75 10.76 13.28 25.69
N TYR A 76 9.74 12.41 25.59
CA TYR A 76 8.40 12.59 26.16
C TYR A 76 8.09 11.52 27.23
N PRO A 77 8.63 11.64 28.47
CA PRO A 77 8.60 10.57 29.46
C PRO A 77 7.20 10.21 29.98
N ASN A 78 6.21 11.07 29.74
CA ASN A 78 4.82 10.83 30.13
C ASN A 78 4.06 9.96 29.13
N ILE A 79 4.62 9.67 27.95
CA ILE A 79 3.98 8.90 26.89
C ILE A 79 4.56 7.49 26.86
N HIS A 80 3.72 6.50 26.55
CA HIS A 80 4.11 5.17 26.17
C HIS A 80 3.39 4.74 24.91
N VAL A 81 4.13 4.19 23.95
CA VAL A 81 3.60 3.78 22.65
C VAL A 81 3.47 2.27 22.60
N ILE A 82 2.26 1.80 22.42
CA ILE A 82 1.94 0.39 22.12
C ILE A 82 1.77 0.31 20.61
N HIS A 83 2.49 -0.55 19.91
CA HIS A 83 2.29 -0.71 18.49
C HIS A 83 1.95 -2.14 18.11
N GLU A 84 1.05 -2.30 17.15
CA GLU A 84 0.55 -3.61 16.74
C GLU A 84 0.63 -3.76 15.21
N GLN A 85 1.25 -4.86 14.78
CA GLN A 85 1.21 -5.27 13.39
C GLN A 85 -0.12 -5.96 13.10
N VAL A 86 -0.97 -5.30 12.30
CA VAL A 86 -2.27 -5.82 11.88
C VAL A 86 -2.17 -6.21 10.41
N GLY A 87 -1.82 -7.43 10.10
CA GLY A 87 -1.81 -8.02 8.75
C GLY A 87 -1.52 -7.06 7.59
N SER A 88 -2.42 -7.02 6.62
CA SER A 88 -2.40 -6.11 5.47
C SER A 88 -3.09 -4.76 5.77
N TYR A 89 -3.04 -3.81 4.82
CA TYR A 89 -3.79 -2.55 4.94
C TYR A 89 -5.30 -2.77 5.02
N ASP A 90 -5.82 -3.79 4.34
CA ASP A 90 -7.24 -4.15 4.38
C ASP A 90 -7.63 -4.77 5.73
N ASP A 91 -6.71 -5.50 6.37
CA ASP A 91 -6.89 -6.03 7.72
C ASP A 91 -6.96 -4.88 8.73
N VAL A 92 -6.03 -3.90 8.66
CA VAL A 92 -6.07 -2.67 9.49
C VAL A 92 -7.40 -1.95 9.30
N ARG A 93 -7.82 -1.73 8.05
CA ARG A 93 -9.10 -1.07 7.72
C ARG A 93 -10.28 -1.80 8.34
N THR A 94 -10.34 -3.10 8.17
CA THR A 94 -11.46 -3.94 8.60
C THR A 94 -11.54 -4.04 10.12
N GLN A 95 -10.40 -4.21 10.78
CA GLN A 95 -10.30 -4.27 12.22
C GLN A 95 -10.78 -2.95 12.83
N ILE A 96 -10.23 -1.80 12.40
CA ILE A 96 -10.63 -0.48 12.91
C ILE A 96 -12.12 -0.23 12.65
N ALA A 97 -12.63 -0.50 11.45
CA ALA A 97 -14.03 -0.31 11.14
C ALA A 97 -14.93 -1.15 12.06
N THR A 98 -14.50 -2.35 12.44
CA THR A 98 -15.22 -3.22 13.37
C THR A 98 -15.18 -2.68 14.81
N GLU A 99 -13.99 -2.29 15.29
CA GLU A 99 -13.78 -1.79 16.65
C GLU A 99 -14.52 -0.47 16.90
N LEU A 100 -14.56 0.43 15.91
CA LEU A 100 -15.32 1.68 15.99
C LEU A 100 -16.83 1.44 16.20
N THR A 101 -17.39 0.30 15.76
CA THR A 101 -18.82 -0.01 16.00
C THR A 101 -19.13 -0.28 17.46
N VAL A 102 -18.14 -0.66 18.26
CA VAL A 102 -18.28 -0.97 19.70
C VAL A 102 -17.65 0.10 20.59
N GLY A 103 -17.15 1.19 19.99
CA GLY A 103 -16.53 2.31 20.71
C GLY A 103 -15.12 2.03 21.18
N GLY A 104 -14.37 1.21 20.42
CA GLY A 104 -12.96 0.92 20.59
C GLY A 104 -12.16 1.38 19.37
N GLY A 105 -10.87 1.03 19.35
CA GLY A 105 -9.95 1.28 18.24
C GLY A 105 -8.61 1.82 18.72
N PRO A 106 -7.62 1.96 17.82
CA PRO A 106 -6.32 2.54 18.15
C PRO A 106 -6.40 4.07 18.26
N ASN A 107 -5.40 4.70 18.89
CA ASN A 107 -5.27 6.15 18.90
C ASN A 107 -4.77 6.70 17.55
N LEU A 108 -3.94 5.93 16.83
CA LEU A 108 -3.43 6.28 15.50
C LEU A 108 -3.21 5.02 14.67
N ALA A 109 -3.32 5.16 13.35
CA ALA A 109 -3.15 4.02 12.45
C ALA A 109 -2.60 4.42 11.08
N TYR A 110 -1.96 3.45 10.43
CA TYR A 110 -1.73 3.49 8.99
C TYR A 110 -3.06 3.54 8.24
N CYS A 111 -3.12 4.40 7.25
CA CYS A 111 -4.32 4.54 6.43
C CYS A 111 -3.99 4.99 5.00
N TYR A 112 -4.94 4.72 4.12
CA TYR A 112 -5.08 5.41 2.85
C TYR A 112 -6.23 6.44 2.94
N PRO A 113 -6.32 7.41 2.02
CA PRO A 113 -7.41 8.39 2.03
C PRO A 113 -8.80 7.77 2.04
N ASP A 114 -9.01 6.69 1.28
CA ASP A 114 -10.29 5.97 1.22
C ASP A 114 -10.63 5.27 2.55
N HIS A 115 -9.64 4.80 3.32
CA HIS A 115 -9.87 4.25 4.67
C HIS A 115 -10.40 5.34 5.62
N VAL A 116 -9.78 6.51 5.59
CA VAL A 116 -10.22 7.67 6.41
C VAL A 116 -11.64 8.08 6.04
N ALA A 117 -12.00 8.07 4.77
CA ALA A 117 -13.36 8.36 4.33
C ALA A 117 -14.37 7.38 4.93
N LEU A 118 -14.01 6.09 5.08
CA LEU A 118 -14.82 5.08 5.75
C LEU A 118 -14.94 5.36 7.26
N TYR A 119 -13.82 5.57 7.96
CA TYR A 119 -13.82 5.85 9.40
C TYR A 119 -14.58 7.12 9.75
N ASN A 120 -14.51 8.12 8.89
CA ASN A 120 -15.16 9.42 9.10
C ASN A 120 -16.68 9.40 8.89
N VAL A 121 -17.25 8.30 8.38
CA VAL A 121 -18.71 8.06 8.47
C VAL A 121 -19.17 8.06 9.94
N ALA A 122 -18.34 7.50 10.84
CA ALA A 122 -18.56 7.53 12.29
C ALA A 122 -18.05 8.82 12.95
N LYS A 123 -17.45 9.77 12.20
CA LYS A 123 -16.76 10.97 12.72
C LYS A 123 -15.66 10.61 13.73
N ALA A 124 -14.96 9.52 13.49
CA ALA A 124 -13.97 8.98 14.41
C ALA A 124 -12.57 9.58 14.19
N VAL A 125 -12.32 10.26 13.06
CA VAL A 125 -10.99 10.77 12.72
C VAL A 125 -10.84 12.22 13.12
N LYS A 126 -9.78 12.52 13.88
CA LYS A 126 -9.39 13.86 14.29
C LYS A 126 -8.90 14.68 13.09
N THR A 127 -9.38 15.93 12.96
CA THR A 127 -8.78 16.88 12.04
C THR A 127 -7.51 17.46 12.64
N LEU A 128 -6.44 17.54 11.85
CA LEU A 128 -5.11 17.90 12.32
C LEU A 128 -4.79 19.39 12.24
N ASP A 129 -5.68 20.21 11.67
CA ASP A 129 -5.41 21.63 11.38
C ASP A 129 -5.01 22.40 12.64
N GLU A 130 -5.72 22.24 13.76
CA GLU A 130 -5.45 22.94 15.02
C GLU A 130 -4.08 22.53 15.60
N LEU A 131 -3.74 21.24 15.52
CA LEU A 131 -2.45 20.72 15.96
C LEU A 131 -1.31 21.23 15.07
N ILE A 132 -1.51 21.21 13.75
CA ILE A 132 -0.54 21.68 12.73
C ILE A 132 -0.27 23.19 12.89
N GLU A 133 -1.29 23.99 13.21
CA GLU A 133 -1.14 25.44 13.41
C GLU A 133 -0.68 25.81 14.83
N GLY A 134 -0.61 24.83 15.75
CA GLY A 134 -0.18 25.06 17.13
C GLY A 134 -1.20 25.82 17.98
N GLY A 135 -2.48 25.75 17.59
CA GLY A 135 -3.59 26.40 18.33
C GLY A 135 -4.10 25.59 19.52
N ALA A 136 -3.79 24.29 19.57
CA ALA A 136 -4.20 23.42 20.66
C ALA A 136 -3.44 23.73 21.96
N SER A 137 -4.13 23.55 23.10
CA SER A 137 -3.50 23.65 24.42
C SER A 137 -2.60 22.45 24.67
N VAL A 138 -1.44 22.66 25.27
CA VAL A 138 -0.51 21.59 25.64
C VAL A 138 -0.92 20.95 26.95
N THR A 139 -1.05 19.64 26.97
CA THR A 139 -1.36 18.82 28.16
C THR A 139 -0.08 18.31 28.83
N LYS A 140 -0.21 17.36 29.77
CA LYS A 140 0.96 16.67 30.34
C LYS A 140 1.73 15.82 29.32
N ALA A 141 1.09 15.45 28.18
CA ALA A 141 1.76 14.72 27.10
C ALA A 141 2.94 15.52 26.54
N GLY A 142 2.78 16.83 26.37
CA GLY A 142 3.80 17.71 25.82
C GLY A 142 4.85 18.18 26.80
N ILE A 143 4.89 17.66 28.05
CA ILE A 143 5.99 17.97 28.98
C ILE A 143 7.19 17.10 28.64
N MET A 144 8.26 17.73 28.19
CA MET A 144 9.50 17.07 27.77
C MET A 144 10.38 16.68 28.99
N ALA A 145 11.36 15.81 28.76
CA ALA A 145 12.25 15.28 29.81
C ALA A 145 13.05 16.37 30.56
N ASP A 146 13.36 17.49 29.91
CA ASP A 146 14.05 18.63 30.52
C ASP A 146 13.08 19.62 31.24
N GLY A 147 11.79 19.30 31.27
CA GLY A 147 10.73 20.11 31.86
C GLY A 147 10.22 21.24 30.97
N THR A 148 10.70 21.35 29.73
CA THR A 148 10.16 22.30 28.75
C THR A 148 8.84 21.78 28.15
N ILE A 149 8.12 22.67 27.48
CA ILE A 149 6.83 22.36 26.85
C ILE A 149 7.05 22.22 25.33
N ALA A 150 6.56 21.13 24.77
CA ALA A 150 6.62 20.87 23.33
C ALA A 150 5.88 21.94 22.51
N THR A 151 6.40 22.26 21.35
CA THR A 151 5.70 23.03 20.32
C THR A 151 4.89 22.08 19.47
N LEU A 152 3.55 22.14 19.55
CA LEU A 152 2.67 21.27 18.76
C LEU A 152 2.71 21.64 17.27
N GLY A 153 2.62 22.93 16.94
CA GLY A 153 2.57 23.38 15.56
C GLY A 153 3.78 22.97 14.73
N LEU A 154 3.57 22.78 13.45
CA LEU A 154 4.67 22.68 12.47
C LEU A 154 5.20 24.08 12.18
N THR A 155 6.50 24.25 12.19
CA THR A 155 7.15 25.49 11.72
C THR A 155 6.93 25.68 10.21
N ALA A 156 7.22 26.89 9.72
CA ALA A 156 7.16 27.15 8.29
C ALA A 156 8.16 26.28 7.50
N GLU A 157 9.34 26.05 8.10
CA GLU A 157 10.38 25.20 7.55
C GLU A 157 9.93 23.73 7.48
N GLU A 158 9.39 23.19 8.58
CA GLU A 158 8.85 21.82 8.62
C GLU A 158 7.73 21.61 7.59
N LYS A 159 6.81 22.60 7.46
CA LYS A 159 5.75 22.51 6.44
C LYS A 159 6.30 22.54 5.01
N ALA A 160 7.30 23.41 4.74
CA ALA A 160 7.92 23.52 3.42
C ALA A 160 8.80 22.32 3.05
N ASP A 161 9.26 21.58 4.05
CA ASP A 161 10.10 20.39 3.87
C ASP A 161 9.31 19.20 3.33
N PHE A 162 8.03 19.07 3.68
CA PHE A 162 7.20 18.02 3.11
C PHE A 162 7.15 18.10 1.58
N ILE A 163 7.13 16.95 0.92
CA ILE A 163 6.84 16.83 -0.51
C ILE A 163 5.37 17.19 -0.71
N GLU A 164 5.13 18.26 -1.47
CA GLU A 164 3.82 18.91 -1.56
C GLU A 164 2.68 17.96 -1.95
N GLY A 165 2.91 17.07 -2.93
CA GLY A 165 1.92 16.09 -3.37
C GLY A 165 1.49 15.15 -2.24
N TYR A 166 2.46 14.67 -1.46
CA TYR A 166 2.20 13.77 -0.34
C TYR A 166 1.48 14.48 0.82
N TYR A 167 1.89 15.71 1.12
CA TYR A 167 1.23 16.52 2.17
C TYR A 167 -0.21 16.86 1.80
N ASN A 168 -0.47 17.22 0.54
CA ASN A 168 -1.80 17.60 0.08
C ASN A 168 -2.77 16.42 0.00
N GLU A 169 -2.29 15.18 -0.08
CA GLU A 169 -3.13 13.97 -0.01
C GLU A 169 -3.98 13.94 1.27
N GLY A 170 -3.44 14.46 2.40
CA GLY A 170 -4.16 14.55 3.67
C GLY A 170 -5.39 15.45 3.66
N LYS A 171 -5.64 16.23 2.59
CA LYS A 171 -6.77 17.16 2.42
C LYS A 171 -7.82 16.70 1.42
N GLN A 172 -7.75 15.48 0.92
CA GLN A 172 -8.59 15.00 -0.19
C GLN A 172 -10.03 14.61 0.21
N PHE A 173 -10.55 15.14 1.33
CA PHE A 173 -11.85 14.74 1.88
C PHE A 173 -12.98 15.73 1.57
N GLY A 174 -12.74 16.71 0.73
CA GLY A 174 -13.75 17.62 0.17
C GLY A 174 -14.11 18.82 1.04
N ASP A 175 -13.65 18.89 2.29
CA ASP A 175 -13.89 20.02 3.21
C ASP A 175 -12.65 20.90 3.43
N GLY A 176 -11.53 20.57 2.79
CA GLY A 176 -10.25 21.31 2.85
C GLY A 176 -9.47 21.13 4.15
N LYS A 177 -9.91 20.27 5.06
CA LYS A 177 -9.24 19.99 6.31
C LYS A 177 -8.21 18.88 6.16
N MET A 178 -7.20 18.89 7.03
CA MET A 178 -6.17 17.88 7.10
C MET A 178 -6.62 16.73 8.02
N TYR A 179 -6.67 15.53 7.50
CA TYR A 179 -7.05 14.32 8.25
C TYR A 179 -5.88 13.33 8.43
N THR A 180 -4.84 13.44 7.62
CA THR A 180 -3.71 12.52 7.68
C THR A 180 -2.40 13.25 7.49
N MET A 181 -1.32 12.72 8.07
CA MET A 181 0.05 13.11 7.72
C MET A 181 0.69 12.02 6.88
N PRO A 182 1.44 12.36 5.82
CA PRO A 182 2.19 11.36 5.06
C PRO A 182 3.26 10.75 5.95
N PHE A 183 3.38 9.42 5.94
CA PHE A 183 4.36 8.71 6.76
C PHE A 183 5.53 8.18 5.93
N SER A 184 5.22 7.41 4.90
CA SER A 184 6.16 6.92 3.91
C SER A 184 5.42 6.64 2.61
N LYS A 185 6.03 6.86 1.47
CA LYS A 185 5.32 6.74 0.19
C LYS A 185 5.95 5.70 -0.72
N SER A 186 5.13 5.14 -1.59
CA SER A 186 5.54 4.20 -2.61
C SER A 186 4.73 4.44 -3.89
N THR A 187 5.12 3.75 -4.93
CA THR A 187 4.37 3.67 -6.18
C THR A 187 4.56 2.29 -6.79
N GLU A 188 4.03 2.04 -7.96
CA GLU A 188 4.36 0.86 -8.73
C GLU A 188 5.56 1.13 -9.63
N VAL A 189 6.42 0.11 -9.74
CA VAL A 189 7.58 0.09 -10.63
C VAL A 189 7.65 -1.24 -11.37
N LEU A 190 8.32 -1.24 -12.51
CA LEU A 190 8.62 -2.43 -13.29
C LEU A 190 9.99 -2.99 -12.86
N TYR A 191 9.99 -4.15 -12.24
CA TYR A 191 11.18 -4.97 -12.01
C TYR A 191 11.41 -5.87 -13.23
N TYR A 192 12.65 -6.02 -13.67
CA TYR A 192 12.98 -6.90 -14.78
C TYR A 192 14.32 -7.62 -14.57
N ASN A 193 14.45 -8.81 -15.11
CA ASN A 193 15.69 -9.56 -15.09
C ASN A 193 16.69 -8.94 -16.08
N LYS A 194 17.51 -7.99 -15.57
CA LYS A 194 18.46 -7.23 -16.38
C LYS A 194 19.46 -8.15 -17.09
N THR A 195 19.92 -9.20 -16.43
CA THR A 195 20.85 -10.18 -17.02
C THR A 195 20.24 -10.85 -18.24
N PHE A 196 18.95 -11.29 -18.16
CA PHE A 196 18.25 -11.87 -19.29
C PHE A 196 18.03 -10.87 -20.43
N PHE A 197 17.66 -9.63 -20.08
CA PHE A 197 17.48 -8.57 -21.07
C PHE A 197 18.77 -8.26 -21.83
N ASP A 198 19.90 -8.11 -21.12
CA ASP A 198 21.21 -7.87 -21.73
C ASP A 198 21.63 -9.02 -22.64
N GLN A 199 21.44 -10.28 -22.18
CA GLN A 199 21.81 -11.47 -22.96
C GLN A 199 21.04 -11.61 -24.28
N HIS A 200 19.78 -11.19 -24.30
CA HIS A 200 18.90 -11.32 -25.45
C HIS A 200 18.69 -10.03 -26.23
N GLY A 201 19.37 -8.93 -25.85
CA GLY A 201 19.24 -7.62 -26.47
C GLY A 201 17.80 -7.08 -26.42
N LEU A 202 17.14 -7.27 -25.25
CA LEU A 202 15.78 -6.79 -24.99
C LEU A 202 15.84 -5.34 -24.50
N THR A 203 14.81 -4.58 -24.83
CA THR A 203 14.64 -3.19 -24.38
C THR A 203 13.54 -3.12 -23.35
N VAL A 204 13.73 -2.36 -22.28
CA VAL A 204 12.71 -2.11 -21.27
C VAL A 204 11.55 -1.34 -21.90
N PRO A 205 10.30 -1.80 -21.76
CA PRO A 205 9.15 -1.15 -22.39
C PRO A 205 8.79 0.15 -21.65
N THR A 206 8.42 1.16 -22.40
CA THR A 206 7.94 2.46 -21.90
C THR A 206 6.43 2.63 -22.11
N THR A 207 5.84 1.82 -22.97
CA THR A 207 4.40 1.79 -23.25
C THR A 207 3.82 0.39 -23.12
N TRP A 208 2.49 0.28 -22.96
CA TRP A 208 1.80 -1.01 -22.91
C TRP A 208 1.91 -1.78 -24.23
N ASP A 209 1.89 -1.10 -25.40
CA ASP A 209 2.10 -1.73 -26.71
C ASP A 209 3.49 -2.35 -26.84
N GLU A 210 4.52 -1.65 -26.32
CA GLU A 210 5.88 -2.20 -26.25
C GLU A 210 5.95 -3.40 -25.30
N MET A 211 5.21 -3.37 -24.18
CA MET A 211 5.11 -4.48 -23.23
C MET A 211 4.49 -5.71 -23.89
N GLU A 212 3.38 -5.57 -24.64
CA GLU A 212 2.78 -6.70 -25.36
C GLU A 212 3.75 -7.33 -26.34
N THR A 213 4.41 -6.47 -27.14
CA THR A 213 5.43 -6.92 -28.11
C THR A 213 6.58 -7.66 -27.42
N LEU A 214 7.01 -7.17 -26.28
CA LEU A 214 8.09 -7.77 -25.49
C LEU A 214 7.66 -9.11 -24.89
N CYS A 215 6.46 -9.22 -24.35
CA CYS A 215 5.93 -10.49 -23.83
C CYS A 215 5.86 -11.55 -24.93
N ALA A 216 5.36 -11.20 -26.11
CA ALA A 216 5.36 -12.10 -27.26
C ALA A 216 6.78 -12.55 -27.64
N LYS A 217 7.75 -11.63 -27.64
CA LYS A 217 9.16 -11.95 -27.93
C LYS A 217 9.77 -12.86 -26.88
N ILE A 218 9.52 -12.62 -25.59
CA ILE A 218 10.03 -13.45 -24.49
C ILE A 218 9.53 -14.89 -24.65
N LEU A 219 8.26 -15.11 -24.97
CA LEU A 219 7.72 -16.47 -25.21
C LEU A 219 8.36 -17.19 -26.41
N THR A 220 8.99 -16.48 -27.36
CA THR A 220 9.80 -17.12 -28.40
C THR A 220 11.16 -17.59 -27.92
N ILE A 221 11.65 -17.04 -26.80
CA ILE A 221 12.93 -17.39 -26.17
C ILE A 221 12.71 -18.50 -25.13
N ASP A 222 11.69 -18.34 -24.30
CA ASP A 222 11.28 -19.27 -23.25
C ASP A 222 9.76 -19.45 -23.30
N ALA A 223 9.30 -20.54 -23.89
CA ALA A 223 7.88 -20.83 -24.11
C ALA A 223 7.16 -21.30 -22.84
N ASP A 224 7.89 -21.66 -21.79
CA ASP A 224 7.33 -22.20 -20.54
C ASP A 224 7.20 -21.11 -19.45
N CYS A 225 7.67 -19.88 -19.71
CA CYS A 225 7.55 -18.77 -18.75
C CYS A 225 6.19 -18.07 -18.81
N ILE A 226 5.91 -17.25 -17.80
CA ILE A 226 4.90 -16.19 -17.84
C ILE A 226 5.68 -14.86 -17.85
N PRO A 227 5.76 -14.14 -18.99
CA PRO A 227 6.65 -12.99 -19.13
C PRO A 227 6.49 -11.92 -18.06
N LEU A 228 5.24 -11.61 -17.64
CA LEU A 228 4.91 -10.54 -16.71
C LEU A 228 4.06 -11.04 -15.54
N GLY A 229 4.48 -10.72 -14.31
CA GLY A 229 3.64 -10.75 -13.12
C GLY A 229 3.13 -9.35 -12.76
N TYR A 230 1.91 -9.21 -12.26
CA TYR A 230 1.38 -7.93 -11.74
C TYR A 230 0.79 -8.15 -10.34
N ASP A 231 1.30 -7.43 -9.33
CA ASP A 231 0.97 -7.69 -7.93
C ASP A 231 -0.31 -7.01 -7.42
N SER A 232 -1.03 -6.23 -8.23
CA SER A 232 -2.28 -5.60 -7.78
C SER A 232 -3.24 -5.34 -8.93
N GLU A 233 -4.28 -6.15 -9.02
CA GLU A 233 -5.36 -6.02 -10.00
C GLU A 233 -6.07 -4.66 -9.87
N SER A 234 -6.33 -4.21 -8.65
CA SER A 234 -7.01 -2.95 -8.41
C SER A 234 -6.17 -1.76 -8.85
N ASN A 235 -4.87 -1.76 -8.54
CA ASN A 235 -3.98 -0.71 -9.01
C ASN A 235 -3.88 -0.69 -10.53
N TRP A 236 -3.76 -1.86 -11.16
CA TRP A 236 -3.68 -1.95 -12.61
C TRP A 236 -4.92 -1.34 -13.28
N PHE A 237 -6.12 -1.73 -12.81
CA PHE A 237 -7.38 -1.17 -13.31
C PHE A 237 -7.44 0.35 -13.13
N ILE A 238 -7.14 0.86 -11.93
CA ILE A 238 -7.21 2.28 -11.60
C ILE A 238 -6.16 3.07 -12.40
N THR A 239 -4.93 2.55 -12.50
CA THR A 239 -3.86 3.18 -13.27
C THR A 239 -4.22 3.28 -14.75
N MET A 240 -4.84 2.25 -15.33
CA MET A 240 -5.29 2.32 -16.72
C MET A 240 -6.40 3.35 -16.93
N CYS A 241 -7.35 3.44 -15.98
CA CYS A 241 -8.36 4.49 -16.04
C CYS A 241 -7.72 5.89 -16.05
N GLU A 242 -6.74 6.13 -15.21
CA GLU A 242 -6.05 7.43 -15.13
C GLU A 242 -5.17 7.70 -16.35
N GLN A 243 -4.40 6.72 -16.82
CA GLN A 243 -3.54 6.86 -18.00
C GLN A 243 -4.33 7.12 -19.28
N LEU A 244 -5.50 6.50 -19.41
CA LEU A 244 -6.39 6.63 -20.58
C LEU A 244 -7.43 7.75 -20.40
N ASN A 245 -7.44 8.45 -19.26
CA ASN A 245 -8.42 9.47 -18.89
C ASN A 245 -9.86 8.94 -18.93
N ILE A 246 -10.06 7.71 -18.45
CA ILE A 246 -11.35 7.04 -18.34
C ILE A 246 -11.96 7.35 -16.97
N PRO A 247 -13.26 7.73 -16.89
CA PRO A 247 -13.91 7.95 -15.62
C PRO A 247 -13.91 6.68 -14.74
N TYR A 248 -13.29 6.75 -13.56
CA TYR A 248 -13.25 5.66 -12.58
C TYR A 248 -14.24 5.90 -11.44
N THR A 249 -13.98 6.89 -10.61
CA THR A 249 -14.85 7.32 -9.50
C THR A 249 -14.86 8.84 -9.38
N SER A 250 -15.88 9.37 -8.67
CA SER A 250 -15.96 10.79 -8.32
C SER A 250 -16.48 10.96 -6.91
N ALA A 251 -15.90 11.88 -6.13
CA ALA A 251 -16.39 12.26 -4.81
C ALA A 251 -17.64 13.17 -4.87
N GLU A 252 -18.00 13.68 -6.05
CA GLU A 252 -19.14 14.58 -6.23
C GLU A 252 -20.47 13.89 -5.89
N ASN A 253 -21.43 14.68 -5.40
CA ASN A 253 -22.81 14.23 -5.09
C ASN A 253 -22.88 12.98 -4.17
N GLY A 254 -21.96 12.86 -3.22
CA GLY A 254 -21.92 11.74 -2.27
C GLY A 254 -21.13 10.53 -2.76
N GLY A 255 -20.39 10.68 -3.83
CA GLY A 255 -19.56 9.62 -4.43
C GLY A 255 -20.28 8.89 -5.56
N GLN A 256 -19.58 8.70 -6.64
CA GLN A 256 -20.09 8.03 -7.85
C GLN A 256 -19.11 6.97 -8.32
N PHE A 257 -19.64 5.86 -8.78
CA PHE A 257 -18.91 4.76 -9.42
C PHE A 257 -19.11 4.85 -10.92
N LEU A 258 -18.08 5.20 -11.66
CA LEU A 258 -18.15 5.57 -13.09
C LEU A 258 -17.49 4.57 -14.02
N PHE A 259 -16.85 3.54 -13.49
CA PHE A 259 -16.00 2.61 -14.24
C PHE A 259 -16.78 1.60 -15.14
N ASP A 260 -18.11 1.50 -15.03
CA ASP A 260 -18.92 0.71 -15.97
C ASP A 260 -19.17 1.53 -17.24
N ASN A 261 -18.18 1.57 -18.13
CA ASN A 261 -18.21 2.26 -19.40
C ASN A 261 -17.45 1.47 -20.47
N ASP A 262 -17.68 1.81 -21.74
CA ASP A 262 -17.13 1.06 -22.87
C ASP A 262 -15.60 1.12 -22.96
N GLU A 263 -15.00 2.25 -22.57
CA GLU A 263 -13.57 2.45 -22.59
C GLU A 263 -12.87 1.58 -21.54
N ALA A 264 -13.45 1.45 -20.34
CA ALA A 264 -12.91 0.56 -19.31
C ALA A 264 -13.02 -0.91 -19.72
N LYS A 265 -14.14 -1.31 -20.34
CA LYS A 265 -14.30 -2.67 -20.87
C LYS A 265 -13.30 -2.97 -21.98
N ALA A 266 -12.94 -1.99 -22.80
CA ALA A 266 -12.00 -2.16 -23.90
C ALA A 266 -10.60 -2.54 -23.41
N PHE A 267 -10.02 -1.81 -22.44
CA PHE A 267 -8.69 -2.17 -21.93
C PHE A 267 -8.71 -3.47 -21.11
N VAL A 268 -9.78 -3.74 -20.36
CA VAL A 268 -9.92 -5.01 -19.64
C VAL A 268 -9.97 -6.20 -20.60
N LYS A 269 -10.65 -6.04 -21.74
CA LYS A 269 -10.69 -7.07 -22.79
C LYS A 269 -9.31 -7.31 -23.41
N GLU A 270 -8.56 -6.26 -23.67
CA GLU A 270 -7.18 -6.34 -24.16
C GLU A 270 -6.29 -7.12 -23.18
N PHE A 271 -6.33 -6.80 -21.89
CA PHE A 271 -5.53 -7.51 -20.88
C PHE A 271 -6.02 -8.95 -20.64
N LYS A 272 -7.32 -9.22 -20.83
CA LYS A 272 -7.80 -10.61 -20.87
C LYS A 272 -7.16 -11.38 -22.04
N GLU A 273 -7.04 -10.76 -23.21
CA GLU A 273 -6.35 -11.40 -24.34
C GLU A 273 -4.87 -11.67 -24.01
N TRP A 274 -4.19 -10.79 -23.27
CA TRP A 274 -2.84 -11.06 -22.80
C TRP A 274 -2.79 -12.25 -21.87
N TYR A 275 -3.74 -12.35 -20.95
CA TYR A 275 -3.86 -13.52 -20.06
C TYR A 275 -4.11 -14.80 -20.84
N ASP A 276 -5.01 -14.80 -21.83
CA ASP A 276 -5.31 -15.95 -22.68
C ASP A 276 -4.11 -16.38 -23.54
N LYS A 277 -3.22 -15.44 -23.91
CA LYS A 277 -1.96 -15.68 -24.63
C LYS A 277 -0.83 -16.17 -23.68
N GLY A 278 -1.04 -16.16 -22.36
CA GLY A 278 -0.02 -16.51 -21.36
C GLY A 278 1.04 -15.44 -21.14
N TYR A 279 0.77 -14.18 -21.50
CA TYR A 279 1.71 -13.06 -21.33
C TYR A 279 1.82 -12.59 -19.89
N VAL A 280 0.74 -12.71 -19.12
CA VAL A 280 0.62 -12.13 -17.78
C VAL A 280 -0.12 -13.05 -16.82
N THR A 281 0.25 -12.98 -15.55
CA THR A 281 -0.54 -13.42 -14.41
C THR A 281 -0.57 -12.33 -13.35
N THR A 282 -1.52 -12.42 -12.41
CA THR A 282 -1.64 -11.47 -11.32
C THR A 282 -1.52 -12.15 -9.97
N GLN A 283 -1.41 -11.37 -8.90
CA GLN A 283 -1.29 -11.90 -7.54
C GLN A 283 -2.42 -12.87 -7.20
N GLU A 284 -3.66 -12.47 -7.45
CA GLU A 284 -4.84 -13.27 -7.10
C GLU A 284 -5.01 -14.51 -8.00
N LEU A 285 -4.61 -14.43 -9.27
CA LEU A 285 -4.65 -15.57 -10.20
C LEU A 285 -3.56 -16.58 -9.92
N TYR A 286 -2.40 -16.12 -9.50
CA TYR A 286 -1.28 -16.95 -9.08
C TYR A 286 -1.47 -17.50 -7.66
N GLY A 287 -2.21 -16.79 -6.81
CA GLY A 287 -2.47 -17.14 -5.41
C GLY A 287 -1.37 -16.74 -4.43
N ALA A 288 -0.41 -15.92 -4.86
CA ALA A 288 0.67 -15.34 -4.07
C ALA A 288 1.26 -14.12 -4.80
N TYR A 289 2.15 -13.37 -4.15
CA TYR A 289 2.90 -12.30 -4.81
C TYR A 289 3.71 -12.84 -6.00
N THR A 290 3.63 -12.15 -7.14
CA THR A 290 4.30 -12.55 -8.37
C THR A 290 5.83 -12.44 -8.30
N SER A 291 6.35 -11.74 -7.29
CA SER A 291 7.77 -11.77 -6.93
C SER A 291 8.31 -13.19 -6.76
N GLY A 292 7.49 -14.13 -6.29
CA GLY A 292 7.85 -15.55 -6.20
C GLY A 292 8.16 -16.19 -7.55
N LEU A 293 7.45 -15.81 -8.63
CA LEU A 293 7.75 -16.21 -10.01
C LEU A 293 9.01 -15.51 -10.53
N PHE A 294 9.14 -14.22 -10.25
CA PHE A 294 10.24 -13.40 -10.74
C PHE A 294 11.58 -13.81 -10.12
N THR A 295 11.59 -14.17 -8.84
CA THR A 295 12.80 -14.58 -8.10
C THR A 295 13.02 -16.10 -8.05
N ALA A 296 12.14 -16.89 -8.66
CA ALA A 296 12.24 -18.34 -8.70
C ALA A 296 13.54 -18.80 -9.39
N ASP A 297 14.09 -19.94 -8.97
CA ASP A 297 15.19 -20.52 -9.70
C ASP A 297 14.69 -21.24 -10.97
N ALA A 298 15.61 -21.50 -11.90
CA ALA A 298 15.33 -21.96 -13.26
C ALA A 298 14.63 -23.33 -13.38
N SER A 299 14.25 -23.95 -12.27
CA SER A 299 13.55 -25.26 -12.24
C SER A 299 12.03 -25.13 -12.21
N THR A 300 11.48 -23.92 -12.07
CA THR A 300 10.05 -23.63 -12.00
C THR A 300 9.64 -22.66 -13.11
N THR A 301 8.34 -22.50 -13.35
CA THR A 301 7.85 -21.48 -14.28
C THR A 301 8.29 -20.11 -13.78
N ASN A 302 9.09 -19.41 -14.58
CA ASN A 302 9.67 -18.13 -14.25
C ASN A 302 8.89 -16.99 -14.88
N SER A 303 9.01 -15.79 -14.27
CA SER A 303 8.68 -14.52 -14.88
C SER A 303 9.96 -13.72 -15.10
N TYR A 304 10.04 -12.97 -16.18
CA TYR A 304 11.19 -12.09 -16.47
C TYR A 304 10.92 -10.63 -16.14
N MET A 305 9.66 -10.31 -15.82
CA MET A 305 9.20 -8.99 -15.41
C MET A 305 8.17 -9.13 -14.30
N SER A 306 8.15 -8.16 -13.39
CA SER A 306 7.16 -8.05 -12.32
C SER A 306 6.82 -6.57 -12.11
N ILE A 307 5.54 -6.22 -12.12
CA ILE A 307 5.07 -4.91 -11.68
C ILE A 307 4.52 -5.05 -10.27
N GLY A 308 5.02 -4.23 -9.36
CA GLY A 308 4.62 -4.24 -7.98
C GLY A 308 5.08 -2.99 -7.23
N SER A 309 4.77 -2.95 -5.94
CA SER A 309 5.12 -1.83 -5.10
C SER A 309 6.63 -1.61 -5.01
N SER A 310 7.07 -0.36 -5.11
CA SER A 310 8.45 0.04 -4.87
C SER A 310 8.93 -0.32 -3.46
N ALA A 311 8.04 -0.33 -2.47
CA ALA A 311 8.32 -0.75 -1.10
C ALA A 311 8.58 -2.25 -0.97
N GLY A 312 8.23 -3.04 -1.99
CA GLY A 312 8.51 -4.47 -2.08
C GLY A 312 9.85 -4.82 -2.73
N ALA A 313 10.72 -3.85 -3.02
CA ALA A 313 11.94 -4.05 -3.80
C ALA A 313 12.83 -5.18 -3.27
N THR A 314 12.98 -5.31 -1.97
CA THR A 314 13.79 -6.38 -1.36
C THR A 314 13.23 -7.78 -1.62
N HIS A 315 11.92 -7.92 -1.82
CA HIS A 315 11.25 -9.17 -2.19
C HIS A 315 11.35 -9.49 -3.69
N GLN A 316 11.68 -8.50 -4.51
CA GLN A 316 11.91 -8.64 -5.95
C GLN A 316 13.38 -8.97 -6.28
N ARG A 317 14.20 -9.22 -5.27
CA ARG A 317 15.60 -9.62 -5.42
C ARG A 317 15.72 -11.13 -5.19
N PRO A 318 16.35 -11.89 -6.11
CA PRO A 318 16.61 -13.31 -5.89
C PRO A 318 17.58 -13.50 -4.72
N LYS A 319 17.56 -14.68 -4.10
CA LYS A 319 18.51 -14.98 -3.01
C LYS A 319 19.92 -15.11 -3.56
N ALA A 320 20.88 -14.51 -2.89
CA ALA A 320 22.30 -14.71 -3.17
C ALA A 320 22.74 -16.14 -2.81
N ASP A 321 23.73 -16.66 -3.51
CA ASP A 321 24.40 -17.90 -3.15
C ASP A 321 25.28 -17.74 -1.88
N SER A 322 25.91 -18.83 -1.43
CA SER A 322 26.79 -18.81 -0.25
C SER A 322 28.04 -17.92 -0.40
N ASN A 323 28.34 -17.45 -1.60
CA ASN A 323 29.46 -16.54 -1.90
C ASN A 323 28.99 -15.09 -2.08
N GLY A 324 27.68 -14.82 -1.92
CA GLY A 324 27.09 -13.50 -2.11
C GLY A 324 26.78 -13.14 -3.56
N ASN A 325 26.80 -14.12 -4.50
CA ASN A 325 26.44 -13.85 -5.89
C ASN A 325 24.96 -14.04 -6.13
N TYR A 326 24.34 -13.09 -6.81
CA TYR A 326 22.96 -13.20 -7.27
C TYR A 326 22.87 -13.98 -8.60
N PRO A 327 21.84 -14.83 -8.80
CA PRO A 327 21.67 -15.57 -10.05
C PRO A 327 21.45 -14.65 -11.26
N PHE A 328 20.89 -13.46 -11.02
CA PHE A 328 20.75 -12.39 -12.01
C PHE A 328 20.71 -11.02 -11.34
N GLU A 329 21.03 -9.98 -12.10
CA GLU A 329 20.87 -8.57 -11.69
C GLU A 329 19.44 -8.12 -11.96
N VAL A 330 18.83 -7.46 -10.99
CA VAL A 330 17.50 -6.86 -11.14
C VAL A 330 17.65 -5.43 -11.67
N GLY A 331 16.91 -5.11 -12.73
CA GLY A 331 16.68 -3.74 -13.15
C GLY A 331 15.33 -3.24 -12.63
N ILE A 332 15.23 -1.94 -12.40
CA ILE A 332 13.98 -1.26 -12.04
C ILE A 332 13.75 -0.12 -13.01
N ALA A 333 12.51 0.04 -13.45
CA ALA A 333 12.10 1.09 -14.37
C ALA A 333 10.71 1.63 -14.00
N PRO A 334 10.31 2.82 -14.48
CA PRO A 334 8.93 3.26 -14.46
C PRO A 334 7.99 2.23 -15.10
N ILE A 335 6.73 2.19 -14.64
CA ILE A 335 5.73 1.33 -15.28
C ILE A 335 5.43 1.80 -16.71
N PRO A 336 5.01 0.90 -17.62
CA PRO A 336 4.58 1.29 -18.95
C PRO A 336 3.43 2.29 -18.91
N GLN A 337 3.36 3.16 -19.91
CA GLN A 337 2.36 4.21 -20.03
C GLN A 337 1.50 4.02 -21.27
N ALA A 338 0.23 4.45 -21.22
CA ALA A 338 -0.60 4.58 -22.42
C ALA A 338 -0.10 5.74 -23.31
N ASP A 339 0.37 6.82 -22.68
CA ASP A 339 1.03 7.95 -23.32
C ASP A 339 2.28 8.36 -22.51
N ALA A 340 3.47 8.02 -23.01
CA ALA A 340 4.73 8.33 -22.38
C ALA A 340 5.00 9.85 -22.25
N SER A 341 4.30 10.70 -23.01
CA SER A 341 4.42 12.16 -22.91
C SER A 341 3.60 12.76 -21.75
N ASN A 342 2.63 12.00 -21.20
CA ASN A 342 1.79 12.39 -20.08
C ASN A 342 1.69 11.24 -19.05
N PRO A 343 2.80 10.89 -18.38
CA PRO A 343 2.87 9.73 -17.54
C PRO A 343 1.97 9.86 -16.30
N LYS A 344 1.38 8.72 -15.89
CA LYS A 344 0.57 8.59 -14.69
C LYS A 344 0.94 7.31 -13.95
N VAL A 345 1.14 7.42 -12.65
CA VAL A 345 1.38 6.29 -11.77
C VAL A 345 0.71 6.50 -10.42
N ILE A 346 0.17 5.44 -9.86
CA ILE A 346 -0.55 5.53 -8.58
C ILE A 346 0.40 5.89 -7.44
N SER A 347 0.03 6.90 -6.63
CA SER A 347 0.66 7.17 -5.34
C SER A 347 0.13 6.19 -4.30
N GLN A 348 1.04 5.57 -3.58
CA GLN A 348 0.75 4.59 -2.53
C GLN A 348 1.62 4.86 -1.30
N GLY A 349 1.57 3.94 -0.35
CA GLY A 349 2.24 4.02 0.93
C GLY A 349 1.39 4.73 1.98
N PRO A 350 1.63 4.41 3.26
CA PRO A 350 0.75 4.87 4.32
C PRO A 350 0.90 6.35 4.62
N SER A 351 -0.23 6.95 4.92
CA SER A 351 -0.35 8.10 5.79
C SER A 351 -0.77 7.62 7.18
N ILE A 352 -0.71 8.50 8.18
CA ILE A 352 -1.22 8.23 9.53
C ILE A 352 -2.42 9.13 9.78
N CYS A 353 -3.54 8.55 10.25
CA CYS A 353 -4.65 9.27 10.86
C CYS A 353 -4.61 9.11 12.38
N ILE A 354 -5.19 10.08 13.10
CA ILE A 354 -5.40 10.08 14.54
C ILE A 354 -6.89 9.98 14.80
N PHE A 355 -7.29 9.14 15.75
CA PHE A 355 -8.69 8.97 16.12
C PHE A 355 -9.07 9.93 17.25
N GLU A 356 -10.37 10.30 17.30
CA GLU A 356 -10.91 11.12 18.37
C GLU A 356 -10.89 10.34 19.70
N ASP A 357 -10.19 10.89 20.68
CA ASP A 357 -10.01 10.32 22.01
C ASP A 357 -9.85 11.45 23.04
N SER A 358 -9.27 11.17 24.23
CA SER A 358 -8.94 12.19 25.21
C SER A 358 -7.94 13.22 24.64
N GLU A 359 -7.98 14.45 25.12
CA GLU A 359 -7.05 15.51 24.69
C GLU A 359 -5.57 15.09 24.87
N GLU A 360 -5.26 14.34 25.94
CA GLU A 360 -3.92 13.86 26.24
C GLU A 360 -3.44 12.80 25.23
N GLU A 361 -4.31 11.86 24.85
CA GLU A 361 -3.98 10.79 23.90
C GLU A 361 -3.89 11.33 22.46
N MET A 362 -4.78 12.24 22.08
CA MET A 362 -4.69 12.92 20.78
C MET A 362 -3.41 13.75 20.65
N GLU A 363 -3.01 14.47 21.71
CA GLU A 363 -1.75 15.21 21.74
C GLU A 363 -0.54 14.28 21.68
N ALA A 364 -0.53 13.19 22.48
CA ALA A 364 0.55 12.20 22.47
C ALA A 364 0.69 11.57 21.07
N SER A 365 -0.42 11.22 20.46
CA SER A 365 -0.45 10.68 19.08
C SER A 365 0.11 11.66 18.07
N TRP A 366 -0.27 12.94 18.17
CA TRP A 366 0.24 13.98 17.28
C TRP A 366 1.74 14.21 17.46
N LEU A 367 2.24 14.25 18.70
CA LEU A 367 3.66 14.40 18.97
C LEU A 367 4.49 13.25 18.37
N LEU A 368 3.97 12.02 18.43
CA LEU A 368 4.60 10.87 17.77
C LEU A 368 4.59 11.02 16.24
N VAL A 369 3.44 11.35 15.65
CA VAL A 369 3.31 11.57 14.20
C VAL A 369 4.27 12.68 13.74
N LYS A 370 4.27 13.82 14.42
CA LYS A 370 5.19 14.93 14.12
C LYS A 370 6.64 14.46 14.19
N TYR A 371 7.04 13.79 15.31
CA TYR A 371 8.40 13.30 15.51
C TYR A 371 8.89 12.39 14.39
N LEU A 372 8.08 11.41 13.97
CA LEU A 372 8.45 10.46 12.93
C LEU A 372 8.45 11.09 11.53
N THR A 373 7.47 11.95 11.24
CA THR A 373 7.31 12.50 9.89
C THR A 373 8.20 13.70 9.57
N THR A 374 8.73 14.40 10.59
CA THR A 374 9.67 15.52 10.40
C THR A 374 11.13 15.14 10.71
N SER A 375 11.43 13.92 11.14
CA SER A 375 12.78 13.45 11.40
C SER A 375 13.45 12.96 10.13
N ALA A 376 14.43 13.71 9.60
CA ALA A 376 15.21 13.28 8.44
C ALA A 376 15.91 11.93 8.68
N ALA A 377 16.47 11.71 9.88
CA ALA A 377 17.13 10.46 10.22
C ALA A 377 16.16 9.26 10.24
N PHE A 378 14.95 9.42 10.82
CA PHE A 378 13.94 8.34 10.76
C PHE A 378 13.53 8.04 9.32
N GLN A 379 13.26 9.07 8.53
CA GLN A 379 12.83 8.93 7.14
C GLN A 379 13.93 8.29 6.28
N ALA A 380 15.21 8.58 6.56
CA ALA A 380 16.36 7.93 5.92
C ALA A 380 16.43 6.45 6.27
N ASP A 381 16.50 6.12 7.57
CA ASP A 381 16.64 4.73 8.04
C ASP A 381 15.45 3.86 7.57
N PHE A 382 14.24 4.40 7.64
CA PHE A 382 13.03 3.70 7.20
C PHE A 382 13.01 3.45 5.69
N SER A 383 13.43 4.43 4.90
CA SER A 383 13.55 4.30 3.43
C SER A 383 14.58 3.24 3.04
N ILE A 384 15.76 3.27 3.66
CA ILE A 384 16.85 2.33 3.39
C ILE A 384 16.42 0.89 3.74
N ALA A 385 15.71 0.72 4.85
CA ALA A 385 15.24 -0.59 5.30
C ALA A 385 14.11 -1.18 4.44
N SER A 386 13.40 -0.35 3.66
CA SER A 386 12.18 -0.77 2.97
C SER A 386 12.16 -0.53 1.47
N GLY A 387 12.71 0.57 0.98
CA GLY A 387 12.49 1.10 -0.36
C GLY A 387 11.27 2.04 -0.47
N TYR A 388 10.63 2.39 0.65
CA TYR A 388 9.67 3.50 0.68
C TYR A 388 10.37 4.83 0.39
N VAL A 389 9.65 5.72 -0.27
CA VAL A 389 10.12 7.08 -0.53
C VAL A 389 9.90 7.93 0.73
N PRO A 390 10.91 8.67 1.19
CA PRO A 390 10.76 9.64 2.27
C PRO A 390 9.72 10.71 1.93
N VAL A 391 9.07 11.26 2.96
CA VAL A 391 8.02 12.26 2.76
C VAL A 391 8.51 13.70 2.90
N ILE A 392 9.78 13.90 3.27
CA ILE A 392 10.43 15.20 3.44
C ILE A 392 11.71 15.31 2.59
N LYS A 393 12.00 16.53 2.12
CA LYS A 393 13.13 16.81 1.21
C LYS A 393 14.47 16.81 1.92
N SER A 394 14.49 17.18 3.21
CA SER A 394 15.74 17.28 4.00
C SER A 394 16.47 15.96 4.16
N VAL A 395 15.83 14.81 3.90
CA VAL A 395 16.50 13.50 3.84
C VAL A 395 17.63 13.47 2.82
N GLU A 396 17.55 14.26 1.75
CA GLU A 396 18.65 14.38 0.76
C GLU A 396 19.94 14.95 1.34
N GLN A 397 19.91 15.47 2.57
CA GLN A 397 21.07 15.98 3.30
C GLN A 397 21.60 14.97 4.34
N ASP A 398 20.88 13.88 4.58
CA ASP A 398 21.31 12.82 5.48
C ASP A 398 22.46 12.01 4.84
N GLU A 399 23.60 11.90 5.53
CA GLU A 399 24.81 11.26 4.98
C GLU A 399 24.58 9.77 4.68
N ILE A 400 23.84 9.06 5.55
CA ILE A 400 23.57 7.61 5.38
C ILE A 400 22.66 7.39 4.18
N TYR A 401 21.65 8.24 4.02
CA TYR A 401 20.76 8.19 2.87
C TYR A 401 21.49 8.46 1.55
N VAL A 402 22.35 9.48 1.53
CA VAL A 402 23.16 9.84 0.34
C VAL A 402 24.12 8.70 -0.02
N GLU A 403 24.78 8.09 0.97
CA GLU A 403 25.67 6.93 0.73
C GLU A 403 24.88 5.72 0.20
N SER A 404 23.70 5.43 0.77
CA SER A 404 22.81 4.37 0.28
C SER A 404 22.35 4.62 -1.15
N ALA A 405 21.93 5.85 -1.47
CA ALA A 405 21.53 6.24 -2.82
C ALA A 405 22.68 6.12 -3.83
N ALA A 406 23.91 6.41 -3.42
CA ALA A 406 25.11 6.25 -4.25
C ALA A 406 25.47 4.77 -4.50
N ALA A 407 25.09 3.88 -3.59
CA ALA A 407 25.26 2.43 -3.69
C ALA A 407 24.09 1.71 -4.41
N ALA A 408 23.14 2.46 -4.98
CA ALA A 408 21.97 1.90 -5.64
C ALA A 408 22.36 0.93 -6.79
N ASN A 409 21.90 -0.31 -6.71
CA ASN A 409 22.14 -1.36 -7.71
C ASN A 409 21.04 -2.44 -7.61
N GLY A 410 21.01 -3.35 -8.57
CA GLY A 410 20.04 -4.46 -8.60
C GLY A 410 20.35 -5.64 -7.68
N GLY A 411 21.31 -5.48 -6.79
CA GLY A 411 21.68 -6.43 -5.73
C GLY A 411 21.37 -5.87 -4.35
N ASP A 412 22.38 -5.69 -3.50
CA ASP A 412 22.21 -5.21 -2.11
C ASP A 412 21.61 -3.79 -2.03
N GLY A 413 21.86 -2.95 -3.02
CA GLY A 413 21.30 -1.60 -3.12
C GLY A 413 19.93 -1.51 -3.81
N ILE A 414 19.15 -2.58 -3.87
CA ILE A 414 17.88 -2.60 -4.63
C ILE A 414 16.82 -1.63 -4.06
N ALA A 415 16.77 -1.46 -2.74
CA ALA A 415 15.85 -0.50 -2.12
C ALA A 415 16.17 0.93 -2.56
N ALA A 416 17.45 1.32 -2.54
CA ALA A 416 17.89 2.62 -3.01
C ALA A 416 17.65 2.81 -4.52
N LEU A 417 17.83 1.76 -5.34
CA LEU A 417 17.49 1.79 -6.76
C LEU A 417 16.01 2.03 -6.98
N SER A 418 15.15 1.36 -6.20
CA SER A 418 13.70 1.53 -6.24
C SER A 418 13.30 2.96 -5.89
N THR A 419 13.81 3.49 -4.79
CA THR A 419 13.56 4.87 -4.35
C THR A 419 13.97 5.89 -5.43
N LYS A 420 15.12 5.68 -6.07
CA LYS A 420 15.58 6.53 -7.18
C LYS A 420 14.57 6.55 -8.34
N VAL A 421 14.09 5.38 -8.77
CA VAL A 421 13.10 5.29 -9.86
C VAL A 421 11.77 5.93 -9.45
N CYS A 422 11.35 5.80 -8.19
CA CYS A 422 10.16 6.49 -7.68
C CYS A 422 10.28 8.00 -7.77
N LEU A 423 11.43 8.57 -7.40
CA LEU A 423 11.68 10.01 -7.49
C LEU A 423 11.65 10.49 -8.96
N GLU A 424 12.13 9.68 -9.90
CA GLU A 424 12.02 9.96 -11.34
C GLU A 424 10.55 10.04 -11.80
N GLN A 425 9.64 9.29 -11.16
CA GLN A 425 8.20 9.29 -11.43
C GLN A 425 7.40 10.33 -10.61
N ALA A 426 8.02 11.10 -9.72
CA ALA A 426 7.32 11.92 -8.74
C ALA A 426 6.30 12.92 -9.35
N ASN A 427 6.56 13.41 -10.56
CA ASN A 427 5.66 14.30 -11.28
C ASN A 427 4.46 13.60 -11.94
N ALA A 428 4.47 12.27 -11.95
CA ALA A 428 3.41 11.43 -12.54
C ALA A 428 2.42 10.89 -11.49
N TYR A 429 2.64 11.15 -10.21
CA TYR A 429 1.82 10.61 -9.13
C TYR A 429 0.40 11.17 -9.14
N TYR A 430 -0.56 10.27 -8.92
CA TYR A 430 -1.96 10.62 -8.69
C TYR A 430 -2.53 9.77 -7.54
N THR A 431 -3.61 10.24 -6.96
CA THR A 431 -4.42 9.54 -5.96
C THR A 431 -5.88 9.57 -6.38
N SER A 432 -6.58 8.45 -6.20
CA SER A 432 -8.01 8.38 -6.47
C SER A 432 -8.82 9.23 -5.47
N PRO A 433 -9.97 9.79 -5.87
CA PRO A 433 -10.84 10.54 -4.96
C PRO A 433 -11.26 9.72 -3.75
N ALA A 434 -11.22 10.32 -2.55
CA ALA A 434 -11.64 9.70 -1.30
C ALA A 434 -13.08 10.10 -0.95
N PHE A 435 -13.96 9.11 -0.80
CA PHE A 435 -15.35 9.27 -0.38
C PHE A 435 -15.86 7.97 0.24
N ASN A 436 -17.02 8.01 0.92
CA ASN A 436 -17.63 6.79 1.43
C ASN A 436 -17.98 5.83 0.27
N GLY A 437 -17.26 4.72 0.17
CA GLY A 437 -17.37 3.72 -0.90
C GLY A 437 -16.16 3.65 -1.84
N SER A 438 -15.17 4.54 -1.71
CA SER A 438 -13.96 4.48 -2.54
C SER A 438 -13.12 3.23 -2.29
N SER A 439 -13.03 2.74 -1.03
CA SER A 439 -12.44 1.44 -0.73
C SER A 439 -13.20 0.30 -1.41
N ALA A 440 -14.54 0.32 -1.33
CA ALA A 440 -15.37 -0.69 -2.00
C ALA A 440 -15.15 -0.68 -3.52
N ALA A 441 -15.03 0.50 -4.15
CA ALA A 441 -14.72 0.59 -5.57
C ALA A 441 -13.38 -0.05 -5.89
N ARG A 442 -12.35 0.22 -5.08
CA ARG A 442 -11.01 -0.36 -5.23
C ARG A 442 -11.05 -1.90 -5.16
N ASP A 443 -11.70 -2.45 -4.13
CA ASP A 443 -11.83 -3.90 -3.95
C ASP A 443 -12.59 -4.53 -5.13
N GLN A 444 -13.70 -3.89 -5.55
CA GLN A 444 -14.54 -4.41 -6.61
C GLN A 444 -13.87 -4.38 -7.98
N VAL A 445 -13.05 -3.39 -8.33
CA VAL A 445 -12.38 -3.39 -9.63
C VAL A 445 -11.22 -4.39 -9.69
N GLY A 446 -10.57 -4.70 -8.56
CA GLY A 446 -9.61 -5.79 -8.48
C GLY A 446 -10.28 -7.16 -8.71
N ALA A 447 -11.37 -7.43 -7.99
CA ALA A 447 -12.16 -8.65 -8.17
C ALA A 447 -12.77 -8.76 -9.58
N LEU A 448 -13.20 -7.63 -10.15
CA LEU A 448 -13.74 -7.54 -11.50
C LEU A 448 -12.68 -7.91 -12.55
N LEU A 449 -11.47 -7.35 -12.47
CA LEU A 449 -10.39 -7.67 -13.41
C LEU A 449 -10.06 -9.17 -13.38
N GLN A 450 -9.92 -9.73 -12.17
CA GLN A 450 -9.70 -11.15 -11.98
C GLN A 450 -10.84 -12.01 -12.59
N ALA A 451 -12.09 -11.63 -12.37
CA ALA A 451 -13.26 -12.34 -12.91
C ALA A 451 -13.29 -12.27 -14.44
N CYS A 452 -12.97 -11.12 -15.04
CA CYS A 452 -12.89 -10.94 -16.47
C CYS A 452 -11.80 -11.83 -17.10
N PHE A 453 -10.64 -11.97 -16.47
CA PHE A 453 -9.57 -12.84 -16.96
C PHE A 453 -10.00 -14.32 -16.98
N LYS A 454 -10.85 -14.74 -16.05
CA LYS A 454 -11.37 -16.11 -15.94
C LYS A 454 -12.54 -16.42 -16.89
N ILE A 455 -13.07 -15.46 -17.65
CA ILE A 455 -14.13 -15.73 -18.65
C ILE A 455 -13.60 -16.73 -19.66
N ASP A 456 -14.38 -17.81 -19.93
CA ASP A 456 -14.02 -18.81 -20.95
C ASP A 456 -13.89 -18.12 -22.32
N LYS A 457 -12.74 -18.33 -22.98
CA LYS A 457 -12.46 -17.75 -24.30
C LYS A 457 -13.45 -18.15 -25.41
N ASN A 458 -14.26 -19.20 -25.17
CA ASN A 458 -15.33 -19.62 -26.10
C ASN A 458 -16.71 -19.03 -25.74
N ALA A 459 -16.82 -18.31 -24.62
CA ALA A 459 -18.06 -17.61 -24.27
C ALA A 459 -18.20 -16.32 -25.06
N ASP A 460 -19.37 -15.70 -24.98
CA ASP A 460 -19.57 -14.32 -25.39
C ASP A 460 -18.91 -13.39 -24.35
N VAL A 461 -17.63 -13.09 -24.58
CA VAL A 461 -16.80 -12.34 -23.63
C VAL A 461 -17.40 -10.97 -23.32
N ASP A 462 -17.93 -10.27 -24.33
CA ASP A 462 -18.51 -8.94 -24.16
C ASP A 462 -19.75 -9.00 -23.27
N ALA A 463 -20.66 -9.96 -23.53
CA ALA A 463 -21.87 -10.15 -22.71
C ALA A 463 -21.58 -10.57 -21.27
N GLU A 464 -20.53 -11.38 -21.02
CA GLU A 464 -20.13 -11.76 -19.66
C GLU A 464 -19.46 -10.57 -18.93
N MET A 465 -18.62 -9.79 -19.62
CA MET A 465 -18.02 -8.58 -19.05
C MET A 465 -19.09 -7.56 -18.66
N ASP A 466 -20.09 -7.31 -19.50
CA ASP A 466 -21.20 -6.41 -19.17
C ASP A 466 -21.91 -6.80 -17.87
N LYS A 467 -22.13 -8.08 -17.64
CA LYS A 467 -22.71 -8.58 -16.39
C LYS A 467 -21.82 -8.35 -15.18
N LEU A 468 -20.51 -8.62 -15.32
CA LEU A 468 -19.54 -8.45 -14.25
C LEU A 468 -19.37 -6.98 -13.85
N PHE A 469 -19.26 -6.08 -14.84
CA PHE A 469 -19.19 -4.63 -14.58
C PHE A 469 -20.44 -4.10 -13.87
N ALA A 470 -21.62 -4.47 -14.39
CA ALA A 470 -22.89 -4.07 -13.76
C ALA A 470 -23.01 -4.61 -12.32
N ALA A 471 -22.58 -5.85 -12.07
CA ALA A 471 -22.60 -6.44 -10.73
C ALA A 471 -21.65 -5.72 -9.78
N ALA A 472 -20.44 -5.36 -10.22
CA ALA A 472 -19.47 -4.62 -9.42
C ALA A 472 -20.01 -3.23 -9.00
N ILE A 473 -20.70 -2.50 -9.90
CA ILE A 473 -21.36 -1.22 -9.56
C ILE A 473 -22.46 -1.42 -8.49
N VAL A 474 -23.26 -2.48 -8.62
CA VAL A 474 -24.31 -2.77 -7.62
C VAL A 474 -23.72 -3.05 -6.26
N GLU A 475 -22.63 -3.82 -6.20
CA GLU A 475 -21.95 -4.15 -4.95
C GLU A 475 -21.27 -2.91 -4.33
N CYS A 476 -20.62 -2.07 -5.12
CA CYS A 476 -20.07 -0.79 -4.66
C CYS A 476 -21.14 0.08 -4.00
N LYS A 477 -22.32 0.23 -4.64
CA LYS A 477 -23.43 1.01 -4.08
C LYS A 477 -23.96 0.41 -2.78
N TYR A 478 -24.09 -0.91 -2.73
CA TYR A 478 -24.53 -1.62 -1.53
C TYR A 478 -23.56 -1.40 -0.35
N LEU A 479 -22.25 -1.59 -0.58
CA LEU A 479 -21.21 -1.40 0.45
C LEU A 479 -21.09 0.06 0.90
N ALA A 480 -21.33 1.02 0.00
CA ALA A 480 -21.38 2.44 0.34
C ALA A 480 -22.68 2.89 1.04
N GLY A 481 -23.65 1.98 1.24
CA GLY A 481 -24.99 2.30 1.79
C GLY A 481 -25.84 3.17 0.85
N GLN A 482 -25.51 3.21 -0.43
CA GLN A 482 -26.27 3.92 -1.47
C GLN A 482 -27.40 3.03 -1.99
N LYS A 483 -28.54 3.65 -2.33
CA LYS A 483 -29.72 2.94 -2.84
C LYS A 483 -29.76 2.93 -4.37
#